data_54292ba1b3a21ace47bb1a4a7548b32e
#
_entry.id   54292ba1b3a21ace47bb1a4a7548b32e
#
_cell.length_a   1.000
_cell.length_b   1.000
_cell.length_c   1.000
_cell.angle_alpha   90.00
_cell.angle_beta   90.00
_cell.angle_gamma   90.00
#
_symmetry.space_group_name_H-M   'P 1'
#
loop_
_entity.id
_entity.type
_entity.pdbx_description
1 polymer ?
#
loop_
_entity_poly.entity_id
_entity_poly.type
_entity_poly.pdbx_seq_one_letter_code
_entity_poly.pdbx_strand_id
1 'polypeptide(L)'
;MYQTKIIFLVSTIFLIFSISTFAQFKRQQFEITPFIGYLFTGNLQTLDGELKIDNSLDYGAALDIRLSDDLLVELLYNRMDTEVALKKEFYNTTEYLFDMSIEYFQAGAHVETETGQFRPFAAFTIGGTRFKPKQKNYNEDWKFSFTAGGGIKYYFTNNLGVRLQWRFLVPVYFSSASIFCNDGYCQIFITGGTYLLQYDLTAGLVIGF
;
A
#
# COMPACT_ATOMS: atom_id res chain seq x y z
N MET A 1 -28.26 36.16 -33.44
CA MET A 1 -27.58 36.87 -32.30
C MET A 1 -27.23 35.99 -31.09
N TYR A 2 -27.94 34.90 -30.82
CA TYR A 2 -27.61 33.95 -29.73
C TYR A 2 -26.48 32.96 -30.09
N GLN A 3 -26.46 32.50 -31.32
CA GLN A 3 -25.47 31.54 -31.85
C GLN A 3 -24.04 32.11 -31.81
N THR A 4 -23.85 33.36 -32.12
CA THR A 4 -22.54 34.02 -32.10
C THR A 4 -21.96 34.19 -30.71
N LYS A 5 -22.81 34.37 -29.69
CA LYS A 5 -22.37 34.45 -28.26
C LYS A 5 -21.91 33.11 -27.72
N ILE A 6 -22.56 32.00 -28.11
CA ILE A 6 -22.19 30.64 -27.71
C ILE A 6 -20.85 30.25 -28.33
N ILE A 7 -20.62 30.56 -29.61
CA ILE A 7 -19.34 30.28 -30.29
C ILE A 7 -18.18 31.04 -29.63
N PHE A 8 -18.42 32.30 -29.25
CA PHE A 8 -17.42 33.12 -28.54
C PHE A 8 -17.10 32.55 -27.15
N LEU A 9 -18.10 32.09 -26.40
CA LEU A 9 -17.92 31.51 -25.10
C LEU A 9 -17.14 30.19 -25.16
N VAL A 10 -17.47 29.32 -26.11
CA VAL A 10 -16.76 28.04 -26.32
C VAL A 10 -15.32 28.27 -26.78
N SER A 11 -15.11 29.25 -27.69
CA SER A 11 -13.76 29.62 -28.14
C SER A 11 -12.89 30.19 -27.01
N THR A 12 -13.48 30.99 -26.11
CA THR A 12 -12.75 31.56 -24.95
C THR A 12 -12.39 30.48 -23.92
N ILE A 13 -13.26 29.50 -23.70
CA ILE A 13 -12.99 28.36 -22.83
C ILE A 13 -11.86 27.47 -23.43
N PHE A 14 -11.87 27.27 -24.74
CA PHE A 14 -10.82 26.51 -25.43
C PHE A 14 -9.44 27.21 -25.40
N LEU A 15 -9.42 28.55 -25.45
CA LEU A 15 -8.21 29.36 -25.37
C LEU A 15 -7.61 29.35 -23.94
N ILE A 16 -8.43 29.24 -22.89
CA ILE A 16 -7.98 29.16 -21.50
C ILE A 16 -7.35 27.79 -21.23
N PHE A 17 -7.80 26.72 -21.88
CA PHE A 17 -7.21 25.39 -21.77
C PHE A 17 -5.89 25.21 -22.54
N SER A 18 -5.54 26.12 -23.43
CA SER A 18 -4.35 26.02 -24.31
C SER A 18 -3.09 26.62 -23.68
N ILE A 19 -3.15 27.24 -22.50
CA ILE A 19 -1.97 27.69 -21.74
C ILE A 19 -1.47 26.55 -20.85
N SER A 20 -1.21 25.39 -21.43
CA SER A 20 -0.33 24.41 -20.81
C SER A 20 1.09 24.94 -20.98
N THR A 21 1.50 25.87 -20.12
CA THR A 21 2.92 26.11 -19.89
C THR A 21 3.50 24.77 -19.50
N PHE A 22 4.37 24.22 -20.32
CA PHE A 22 5.26 23.12 -19.97
C PHE A 22 6.21 23.66 -18.87
N ALA A 23 5.68 23.78 -17.65
CA ALA A 23 6.51 23.97 -16.49
C ALA A 23 7.37 22.71 -16.39
N GLN A 24 8.67 22.85 -16.55
CA GLN A 24 9.60 21.76 -16.27
C GLN A 24 9.48 21.46 -14.77
N PHE A 25 8.71 20.41 -14.45
CA PHE A 25 8.57 19.97 -13.07
C PHE A 25 9.91 19.46 -12.56
N LYS A 26 10.52 20.25 -11.68
CA LYS A 26 11.76 19.85 -11.01
C LYS A 26 11.46 18.65 -10.12
N ARG A 27 12.22 17.58 -10.25
CA ARG A 27 12.10 16.39 -9.41
C ARG A 27 12.62 16.67 -8.02
N GLN A 28 11.88 16.22 -7.04
CA GLN A 28 12.28 16.33 -5.65
C GLN A 28 13.15 15.13 -5.25
N GLN A 29 14.12 15.38 -4.36
CA GLN A 29 15.01 14.34 -3.84
C GLN A 29 14.29 13.44 -2.83
N PHE A 30 13.39 14.03 -2.03
CA PHE A 30 12.62 13.36 -1.01
C PHE A 30 11.14 13.67 -1.20
N GLU A 31 10.30 12.68 -1.01
CA GLU A 31 8.85 12.83 -1.04
C GLU A 31 8.25 12.12 0.18
N ILE A 32 7.39 12.81 0.92
CA ILE A 32 6.60 12.21 2.00
C ILE A 32 5.15 12.17 1.54
N THR A 33 4.53 11.00 1.68
CA THR A 33 3.14 10.78 1.28
C THR A 33 2.34 10.20 2.44
N PRO A 34 1.74 11.02 3.32
CA PRO A 34 0.69 10.53 4.19
C PRO A 34 -0.50 10.09 3.34
N PHE A 35 -1.12 8.96 3.73
CA PHE A 35 -2.24 8.39 3.01
C PHE A 35 -3.29 7.79 3.94
N ILE A 36 -4.49 7.65 3.40
CA ILE A 36 -5.59 6.89 3.96
C ILE A 36 -6.14 5.96 2.87
N GLY A 37 -6.63 4.80 3.27
CA GLY A 37 -7.17 3.82 2.36
C GLY A 37 -8.22 2.92 2.99
N TYR A 38 -8.58 1.91 2.24
CA TYR A 38 -9.44 0.83 2.70
C TYR A 38 -8.79 -0.51 2.34
N LEU A 39 -8.51 -1.30 3.37
CA LEU A 39 -7.84 -2.57 3.27
C LEU A 39 -8.86 -3.71 3.33
N PHE A 40 -8.81 -4.54 2.30
CA PHE A 40 -9.63 -5.74 2.17
C PHE A 40 -8.78 -6.95 2.58
N THR A 41 -9.26 -7.72 3.52
CA THR A 41 -8.54 -8.85 4.10
C THR A 41 -9.19 -10.16 3.69
N GLY A 42 -8.38 -11.14 3.32
CA GLY A 42 -8.85 -12.51 3.08
C GLY A 42 -9.15 -13.25 4.39
N ASN A 43 -9.86 -14.36 4.27
CA ASN A 43 -10.16 -15.24 5.38
C ASN A 43 -9.04 -16.28 5.56
N LEU A 44 -8.75 -16.67 6.80
CA LEU A 44 -7.80 -17.72 7.13
C LEU A 44 -8.55 -18.98 7.58
N GLN A 45 -8.27 -20.10 6.90
CA GLN A 45 -8.80 -21.39 7.35
C GLN A 45 -7.93 -21.92 8.51
N THR A 46 -8.59 -22.26 9.60
CA THR A 46 -8.00 -22.88 10.79
C THR A 46 -8.64 -24.23 11.08
N LEU A 47 -8.06 -25.03 12.00
CA LEU A 47 -8.60 -26.33 12.38
C LEU A 47 -9.98 -26.22 13.06
N ASP A 48 -10.28 -25.08 13.70
CA ASP A 48 -11.51 -24.85 14.45
C ASP A 48 -12.60 -24.11 13.63
N GLY A 49 -12.29 -23.72 12.38
CA GLY A 49 -13.19 -22.99 11.50
C GLY A 49 -12.49 -21.91 10.68
N GLU A 50 -13.26 -21.02 10.11
CA GLU A 50 -12.79 -19.91 9.30
C GLU A 50 -12.57 -18.66 10.18
N LEU A 51 -11.31 -18.21 10.29
CA LEU A 51 -10.97 -16.96 10.96
C LEU A 51 -11.18 -15.81 9.98
N LYS A 52 -12.14 -14.96 10.31
CA LYS A 52 -12.50 -13.77 9.53
C LYS A 52 -11.83 -12.55 10.17
N ILE A 53 -11.07 -11.82 9.36
CA ILE A 53 -10.52 -10.51 9.70
C ILE A 53 -11.34 -9.49 8.92
N ASP A 54 -12.00 -8.58 9.62
CA ASP A 54 -12.89 -7.63 8.95
C ASP A 54 -12.10 -6.58 8.17
N ASN A 55 -12.64 -6.21 7.01
CA ASN A 55 -12.12 -5.13 6.20
C ASN A 55 -12.23 -3.81 6.98
N SER A 56 -11.22 -2.96 6.88
CA SER A 56 -11.22 -1.71 7.64
C SER A 56 -10.45 -0.61 6.92
N LEU A 57 -10.61 0.61 7.42
CA LEU A 57 -9.78 1.73 7.02
C LEU A 57 -8.34 1.48 7.45
N ASP A 58 -7.42 1.82 6.58
CA ASP A 58 -5.99 1.86 6.84
C ASP A 58 -5.43 3.25 6.62
N TYR A 59 -4.33 3.55 7.29
CA TYR A 59 -3.64 4.82 7.18
C TYR A 59 -2.14 4.64 7.41
N GLY A 60 -1.36 5.55 6.85
CA GLY A 60 0.08 5.44 6.94
C GLY A 60 0.81 6.56 6.26
N ALA A 61 2.09 6.31 6.03
CA ALA A 61 2.96 7.21 5.29
C ALA A 61 3.98 6.42 4.47
N ALA A 62 4.31 6.94 3.30
CA ALA A 62 5.44 6.51 2.49
C ALA A 62 6.48 7.63 2.44
N LEU A 63 7.76 7.27 2.57
CA LEU A 63 8.90 8.13 2.34
C LEU A 63 9.64 7.59 1.11
N ASP A 64 9.62 8.34 0.04
CA ASP A 64 10.32 8.05 -1.21
C ASP A 64 11.62 8.85 -1.28
N ILE A 65 12.73 8.17 -1.50
CA ILE A 65 14.09 8.75 -1.65
C ILE A 65 14.55 8.46 -3.06
N ARG A 66 14.78 9.50 -3.85
CA ARG A 66 15.17 9.37 -5.25
C ARG A 66 16.63 8.97 -5.40
N LEU A 67 16.87 7.85 -6.08
CA LEU A 67 18.21 7.35 -6.40
C LEU A 67 18.63 7.71 -7.84
N SER A 68 17.68 7.64 -8.78
CA SER A 68 17.88 8.01 -10.18
C SER A 68 16.60 8.64 -10.73
N ASP A 69 16.60 8.93 -12.01
CA ASP A 69 15.46 9.59 -12.65
C ASP A 69 14.15 8.80 -12.51
N ASP A 70 14.20 7.48 -12.57
CA ASP A 70 13.04 6.61 -12.55
C ASP A 70 12.92 5.76 -11.28
N LEU A 71 14.01 5.67 -10.49
CA LEU A 71 14.09 4.77 -9.34
C LEU A 71 14.15 5.54 -8.02
N LEU A 72 13.25 5.18 -7.11
CA LEU A 72 13.20 5.64 -5.73
C LEU A 72 13.29 4.44 -4.78
N VAL A 73 13.81 4.68 -3.58
CA VAL A 73 13.65 3.77 -2.44
C VAL A 73 12.43 4.25 -1.66
N GLU A 74 11.50 3.35 -1.43
CA GLU A 74 10.32 3.60 -0.62
C GLU A 74 10.47 2.97 0.77
N LEU A 75 10.23 3.76 1.81
CA LEU A 75 10.00 3.29 3.17
C LEU A 75 8.51 3.44 3.46
N LEU A 76 7.85 2.33 3.78
CA LEU A 76 6.42 2.27 3.97
C LEU A 76 6.06 1.93 5.41
N TYR A 77 5.21 2.75 6.02
CA TYR A 77 4.46 2.42 7.22
C TYR A 77 2.97 2.42 6.89
N ASN A 78 2.28 1.32 7.21
CA ASN A 78 0.82 1.23 7.08
C ASN A 78 0.23 0.59 8.33
N ARG A 79 -0.94 1.05 8.76
CA ARG A 79 -1.66 0.53 9.92
C ARG A 79 -3.14 0.41 9.63
N MET A 80 -3.70 -0.73 10.04
CA MET A 80 -5.12 -1.01 10.07
C MET A 80 -5.53 -1.46 11.49
N ASP A 81 -6.63 -0.93 11.98
CA ASP A 81 -7.31 -1.45 13.18
C ASP A 81 -8.55 -2.22 12.74
N THR A 82 -8.68 -3.48 13.17
CA THR A 82 -9.71 -4.41 12.69
C THR A 82 -10.23 -5.29 13.81
N GLU A 83 -11.37 -5.93 13.57
CA GLU A 83 -11.97 -6.94 14.43
C GLU A 83 -11.69 -8.34 13.88
N VAL A 84 -11.47 -9.29 14.78
CA VAL A 84 -11.24 -10.69 14.46
C VAL A 84 -12.40 -11.51 15.00
N ALA A 85 -13.02 -12.30 14.12
CA ALA A 85 -14.12 -13.17 14.44
C ALA A 85 -13.88 -14.60 13.94
N LEU A 86 -14.36 -15.59 14.67
CA LEU A 86 -14.32 -17.00 14.29
C LEU A 86 -15.69 -17.45 13.80
N LYS A 87 -15.77 -17.88 12.56
CA LYS A 87 -16.96 -18.53 12.00
C LYS A 87 -16.83 -20.05 12.17
N LYS A 88 -17.62 -20.61 13.09
CA LYS A 88 -17.68 -22.05 13.32
C LYS A 88 -18.50 -22.72 12.22
N GLU A 89 -17.86 -23.63 11.48
CA GLU A 89 -18.46 -24.27 10.29
C GLU A 89 -19.70 -25.12 10.64
N PHE A 90 -19.70 -25.76 11.83
CA PHE A 90 -20.81 -26.63 12.27
C PHE A 90 -22.06 -25.90 12.75
N TYR A 91 -21.96 -24.66 13.23
CA TYR A 91 -23.09 -23.94 13.85
C TYR A 91 -23.52 -22.69 13.10
N ASN A 92 -22.85 -22.35 12.00
CA ASN A 92 -23.06 -21.10 11.23
C ASN A 92 -23.14 -19.85 12.13
N THR A 93 -22.40 -19.88 13.25
CA THR A 93 -22.37 -18.81 14.23
C THR A 93 -21.01 -18.11 14.13
N THR A 94 -21.06 -16.78 14.02
CA THR A 94 -19.87 -15.95 14.05
C THR A 94 -19.66 -15.46 15.49
N GLU A 95 -18.54 -15.81 16.09
CA GLU A 95 -18.16 -15.39 17.44
C GLU A 95 -17.06 -14.35 17.35
N TYR A 96 -17.31 -13.14 17.85
CA TYR A 96 -16.30 -12.09 17.99
C TYR A 96 -15.23 -12.54 19.00
N LEU A 97 -13.96 -12.42 18.62
CA LEU A 97 -12.85 -12.81 19.47
C LEU A 97 -12.18 -11.61 20.14
N PHE A 98 -11.62 -10.70 19.34
CA PHE A 98 -10.90 -9.52 19.85
C PHE A 98 -10.63 -8.50 18.74
N ASP A 99 -10.32 -7.28 19.17
CA ASP A 99 -9.76 -6.24 18.30
C ASP A 99 -8.27 -6.44 18.08
N MET A 100 -7.79 -6.16 16.87
CA MET A 100 -6.40 -6.30 16.47
C MET A 100 -5.94 -5.08 15.66
N SER A 101 -4.69 -4.67 15.88
CA SER A 101 -3.99 -3.76 14.98
C SER A 101 -3.00 -4.54 14.12
N ILE A 102 -3.00 -4.28 12.83
CA ILE A 102 -2.02 -4.82 11.87
C ILE A 102 -1.17 -3.65 11.39
N GLU A 103 0.15 -3.76 11.57
CA GLU A 103 1.09 -2.71 11.20
C GLU A 103 2.16 -3.26 10.27
N TYR A 104 2.42 -2.56 9.17
CA TYR A 104 3.45 -2.90 8.17
C TYR A 104 4.61 -1.92 8.27
N PHE A 105 5.82 -2.44 8.34
CA PHE A 105 7.08 -1.71 8.29
C PHE A 105 7.92 -2.31 7.17
N GLN A 106 8.00 -1.62 6.05
CA GLN A 106 8.60 -2.17 4.85
C GLN A 106 9.52 -1.18 4.15
N ALA A 107 10.46 -1.71 3.38
CA ALA A 107 11.33 -0.93 2.52
C ALA A 107 11.47 -1.62 1.16
N GLY A 108 11.65 -0.84 0.09
CA GLY A 108 11.80 -1.44 -1.23
C GLY A 108 12.01 -0.44 -2.35
N ALA A 109 11.73 -0.87 -3.55
CA ALA A 109 11.89 -0.10 -4.77
C ALA A 109 10.55 0.45 -5.26
N HIS A 110 10.60 1.68 -5.72
CA HIS A 110 9.53 2.40 -6.36
C HIS A 110 10.04 2.91 -7.71
N VAL A 111 9.40 2.52 -8.79
CA VAL A 111 9.76 2.92 -10.16
C VAL A 111 8.65 3.77 -10.72
N GLU A 112 8.96 4.99 -11.14
CA GLU A 112 8.00 5.91 -11.75
C GLU A 112 8.46 6.37 -13.13
N THR A 113 7.51 6.63 -14.03
CA THR A 113 7.83 7.15 -15.37
C THR A 113 7.90 8.67 -15.39
N GLU A 114 8.74 9.20 -16.28
CA GLU A 114 8.96 10.64 -16.46
C GLU A 114 7.89 11.30 -17.34
N THR A 115 6.67 11.42 -16.89
CA THR A 115 5.63 12.08 -17.72
C THR A 115 5.07 13.34 -17.04
N GLY A 116 5.92 14.35 -16.85
CA GLY A 116 5.46 15.68 -16.41
C GLY A 116 4.70 15.66 -15.07
N GLN A 117 3.48 16.16 -15.08
CA GLN A 117 2.60 16.21 -13.92
C GLN A 117 2.00 14.85 -13.54
N PHE A 118 1.80 13.98 -14.53
CA PHE A 118 1.19 12.68 -14.39
C PHE A 118 2.26 11.60 -14.41
N ARG A 119 2.44 10.88 -13.32
CA ARG A 119 3.50 9.89 -13.14
C ARG A 119 2.92 8.55 -12.69
N PRO A 120 2.66 7.63 -13.62
CA PRO A 120 2.36 6.26 -13.28
C PRO A 120 3.59 5.61 -12.64
N PHE A 121 3.37 4.73 -11.66
CA PHE A 121 4.43 4.06 -10.93
C PHE A 121 4.06 2.62 -10.56
N ALA A 122 5.08 1.83 -10.27
CA ALA A 122 5.00 0.54 -9.63
C ALA A 122 5.94 0.51 -8.42
N ALA A 123 5.55 -0.19 -7.37
CA ALA A 123 6.34 -0.33 -6.16
C ALA A 123 6.36 -1.77 -5.67
N PHE A 124 7.50 -2.19 -5.12
CA PHE A 124 7.67 -3.46 -4.45
C PHE A 124 8.47 -3.24 -3.17
N THR A 125 7.90 -3.65 -2.03
CA THR A 125 8.52 -3.50 -0.72
C THR A 125 8.51 -4.83 0.04
N ILE A 126 9.48 -5.00 0.92
CA ILE A 126 9.62 -6.15 1.82
C ILE A 126 9.87 -5.66 3.23
N GLY A 127 9.46 -6.44 4.23
CA GLY A 127 9.68 -6.07 5.62
C GLY A 127 8.93 -6.94 6.60
N GLY A 128 8.50 -6.35 7.71
CA GLY A 128 7.78 -7.02 8.78
C GLY A 128 6.35 -6.50 8.93
N THR A 129 5.45 -7.41 9.25
CA THR A 129 4.08 -7.11 9.67
C THR A 129 3.93 -7.49 11.13
N ARG A 130 3.49 -6.56 11.95
CA ARG A 130 3.19 -6.75 13.35
C ARG A 130 1.68 -6.92 13.53
N PHE A 131 1.28 -8.07 14.09
CA PHE A 131 -0.07 -8.35 14.53
C PHE A 131 -0.15 -8.09 16.02
N LYS A 132 -0.94 -7.12 16.43
CA LYS A 132 -1.05 -6.68 17.83
C LYS A 132 -2.50 -6.80 18.30
N PRO A 133 -2.88 -7.92 18.99
CA PRO A 133 -4.16 -8.04 19.66
C PRO A 133 -4.31 -6.97 20.76
N LYS A 134 -5.49 -6.36 20.91
CA LYS A 134 -5.75 -5.33 21.92
C LYS A 134 -6.10 -5.94 23.30
N GLN A 135 -6.13 -7.26 23.43
CA GLN A 135 -6.38 -7.97 24.69
C GLN A 135 -5.07 -8.33 25.41
N LYS A 136 -5.06 -8.19 26.75
CA LYS A 136 -3.86 -8.40 27.60
C LYS A 136 -3.33 -9.82 27.60
N ASN A 137 -4.10 -10.83 27.18
CA ASN A 137 -3.72 -12.24 27.25
C ASN A 137 -3.07 -12.78 25.96
N TYR A 138 -2.96 -11.95 24.92
CA TYR A 138 -2.36 -12.33 23.65
C TYR A 138 -1.07 -11.56 23.42
N ASN A 139 -0.04 -12.26 22.98
CA ASN A 139 1.23 -11.64 22.60
C ASN A 139 1.17 -11.08 21.19
N GLU A 140 1.92 -10.03 20.94
CA GLU A 140 2.15 -9.53 19.59
C GLU A 140 3.00 -10.52 18.79
N ASP A 141 2.73 -10.63 17.51
CA ASP A 141 3.43 -11.55 16.61
C ASP A 141 3.95 -10.78 15.38
N TRP A 142 5.19 -11.10 14.99
CA TRP A 142 5.84 -10.52 13.84
C TRP A 142 5.96 -11.52 12.71
N LYS A 143 5.53 -11.14 11.51
CA LYS A 143 5.65 -11.96 10.31
C LYS A 143 6.41 -11.20 9.24
N PHE A 144 7.19 -11.94 8.47
CA PHE A 144 7.75 -11.40 7.23
C PHE A 144 6.62 -11.09 6.25
N SER A 145 6.75 -10.00 5.51
CA SER A 145 5.76 -9.64 4.51
C SER A 145 6.40 -8.96 3.30
N PHE A 146 5.71 -9.04 2.18
CA PHE A 146 6.02 -8.24 1.02
C PHE A 146 4.76 -7.56 0.51
N THR A 147 4.97 -6.43 -0.18
CA THR A 147 3.89 -5.67 -0.81
C THR A 147 4.29 -5.37 -2.24
N ALA A 148 3.37 -5.57 -3.16
CA ALA A 148 3.50 -5.18 -4.55
C ALA A 148 2.29 -4.36 -4.95
N GLY A 149 2.51 -3.31 -5.73
CA GLY A 149 1.43 -2.45 -6.15
C GLY A 149 1.82 -1.46 -7.21
N GLY A 150 0.87 -0.63 -7.58
CA GLY A 150 1.08 0.43 -8.53
C GLY A 150 0.03 1.52 -8.39
N GLY A 151 0.25 2.59 -9.11
CA GLY A 151 -0.65 3.73 -9.01
C GLY A 151 -0.21 4.89 -9.89
N ILE A 152 -0.70 6.05 -9.51
CA ILE A 152 -0.50 7.28 -10.24
C ILE A 152 -0.23 8.39 -9.23
N LYS A 153 0.81 9.20 -9.49
CA LYS A 153 1.03 10.49 -8.85
C LYS A 153 0.61 11.60 -9.81
N TYR A 154 -0.09 12.59 -9.32
CA TYR A 154 -0.41 13.80 -10.08
C TYR A 154 0.05 15.03 -9.31
N TYR A 155 0.95 15.82 -9.90
CA TYR A 155 1.54 16.99 -9.27
C TYR A 155 0.85 18.27 -9.72
N PHE A 156 0.31 19.03 -8.77
CA PHE A 156 -0.27 20.37 -9.02
C PHE A 156 0.84 21.43 -9.10
N THR A 157 1.89 21.26 -8.31
CA THR A 157 3.07 22.10 -8.26
C THR A 157 4.33 21.23 -8.25
N ASN A 158 5.51 21.83 -8.26
CA ASN A 158 6.77 21.08 -8.17
C ASN A 158 6.86 20.26 -6.85
N ASN A 159 6.24 20.72 -5.78
CA ASN A 159 6.38 20.13 -4.44
C ASN A 159 5.12 19.48 -3.90
N LEU A 160 3.97 19.65 -4.58
CA LEU A 160 2.69 19.17 -4.06
C LEU A 160 1.93 18.39 -5.12
N GLY A 161 1.48 17.21 -4.75
CA GLY A 161 0.68 16.34 -5.60
C GLY A 161 -0.25 15.43 -4.82
N VAL A 162 -0.94 14.56 -5.53
CA VAL A 162 -1.74 13.47 -4.97
C VAL A 162 -1.24 12.14 -5.51
N ARG A 163 -1.35 11.09 -4.71
CA ARG A 163 -1.03 9.71 -5.06
C ARG A 163 -2.29 8.86 -4.89
N LEU A 164 -2.67 8.13 -5.93
CA LEU A 164 -3.67 7.07 -5.88
C LEU A 164 -2.94 5.76 -6.14
N GLN A 165 -3.14 4.78 -5.26
CA GLN A 165 -2.41 3.51 -5.32
C GLN A 165 -3.31 2.35 -4.92
N TRP A 166 -3.10 1.20 -5.57
CA TRP A 166 -3.58 -0.11 -5.15
C TRP A 166 -2.38 -0.99 -4.82
N ARG A 167 -2.50 -1.82 -3.77
CA ARG A 167 -1.43 -2.68 -3.29
C ARG A 167 -1.97 -4.06 -2.93
N PHE A 168 -1.13 -5.06 -3.14
CA PHE A 168 -1.29 -6.39 -2.57
C PHE A 168 -0.29 -6.55 -1.44
N LEU A 169 -0.78 -6.84 -0.24
CA LEU A 169 0.01 -7.03 0.96
C LEU A 169 -0.06 -8.50 1.35
N VAL A 170 1.10 -9.13 1.49
CA VAL A 170 1.20 -10.58 1.70
C VAL A 170 2.08 -10.86 2.92
N PRO A 171 1.52 -10.90 4.14
CA PRO A 171 2.16 -11.50 5.29
C PRO A 171 2.31 -13.01 5.09
N VAL A 172 3.51 -13.53 5.35
CA VAL A 172 3.84 -14.93 5.15
C VAL A 172 4.01 -15.60 6.51
N TYR A 173 3.21 -16.62 6.75
CA TYR A 173 3.28 -17.45 7.93
C TYR A 173 4.10 -18.70 7.60
N PHE A 174 5.38 -18.71 7.99
CA PHE A 174 6.22 -19.90 7.86
C PHE A 174 5.91 -20.86 8.99
N SER A 175 5.48 -22.07 8.69
CA SER A 175 5.29 -23.13 9.70
C SER A 175 6.62 -23.72 10.17
N SER A 176 7.66 -23.72 9.32
CA SER A 176 9.05 -23.97 9.71
C SER A 176 9.99 -23.46 8.60
N ALA A 177 10.98 -22.68 9.02
CA ALA A 177 12.12 -22.34 8.18
C ALA A 177 13.37 -22.97 8.82
N SER A 178 14.06 -23.83 8.07
CA SER A 178 15.32 -24.45 8.51
C SER A 178 16.44 -23.94 7.61
N ILE A 179 17.50 -23.44 8.21
CA ILE A 179 18.72 -23.07 7.52
C ILE A 179 19.73 -24.18 7.79
N PHE A 180 20.11 -24.91 6.75
CA PHE A 180 21.18 -25.89 6.81
C PHE A 180 22.40 -25.33 6.08
N CYS A 181 23.49 -25.14 6.82
CA CYS A 181 24.77 -24.73 6.25
C CYS A 181 25.74 -25.90 6.32
N ASN A 182 26.31 -26.31 5.18
CA ASN A 182 27.38 -27.30 5.08
C ASN A 182 28.43 -26.80 4.08
N ASP A 183 29.71 -26.89 4.47
CA ASP A 183 30.88 -26.58 3.64
C ASP A 183 30.83 -25.24 2.88
N GLY A 184 30.30 -24.19 3.54
CA GLY A 184 30.22 -22.83 2.96
C GLY A 184 28.99 -22.57 2.09
N TYR A 185 28.08 -23.53 1.95
CA TYR A 185 26.80 -23.36 1.26
C TYR A 185 25.67 -23.41 2.29
N CYS A 186 24.83 -22.38 2.32
CA CYS A 186 23.62 -22.36 3.14
C CYS A 186 22.38 -22.57 2.26
N GLN A 187 21.56 -23.55 2.60
CA GLN A 187 20.28 -23.80 1.96
C GLN A 187 19.15 -23.47 2.93
N ILE A 188 18.18 -22.69 2.47
CA ILE A 188 17.00 -22.37 3.22
C ILE A 188 15.88 -23.30 2.75
N PHE A 189 15.39 -24.16 3.64
CA PHE A 189 14.21 -24.98 3.40
C PHE A 189 13.02 -24.36 4.09
N ILE A 190 12.01 -23.98 3.30
CA ILE A 190 10.72 -23.50 3.78
C ILE A 190 9.72 -24.64 3.60
N THR A 191 9.26 -25.24 4.69
CA THR A 191 8.31 -26.34 4.66
C THR A 191 6.94 -25.83 5.10
N GLY A 192 6.05 -25.69 4.12
CA GLY A 192 4.67 -25.28 4.34
C GLY A 192 4.57 -23.80 4.80
N GLY A 193 3.84 -23.01 4.08
CA GLY A 193 3.54 -21.62 4.46
C GLY A 193 2.08 -21.34 4.17
N THR A 194 1.38 -20.73 5.13
CA THR A 194 0.11 -20.07 4.88
C THR A 194 0.39 -18.60 4.64
N TYR A 195 -0.25 -18.01 3.67
CA TYR A 195 -0.18 -16.58 3.42
C TYR A 195 -1.57 -15.97 3.54
N LEU A 196 -1.62 -14.76 4.05
CA LEU A 196 -2.83 -13.94 4.05
C LEU A 196 -2.72 -12.96 2.90
N LEU A 197 -3.57 -13.09 1.90
CA LEU A 197 -3.63 -12.13 0.81
C LEU A 197 -4.56 -10.99 1.19
N GLN A 198 -4.01 -9.80 1.21
CA GLN A 198 -4.74 -8.56 1.45
C GLN A 198 -4.52 -7.61 0.28
N TYR A 199 -5.50 -6.78 -0.01
CA TYR A 199 -5.34 -5.72 -0.99
C TYR A 199 -5.97 -4.43 -0.48
N ASP A 200 -5.36 -3.31 -0.81
CA ASP A 200 -5.86 -1.99 -0.43
C ASP A 200 -5.96 -1.03 -1.62
N LEU A 201 -6.76 0.00 -1.40
CA LEU A 201 -6.87 1.17 -2.24
C LEU A 201 -6.59 2.38 -1.38
N THR A 202 -5.55 3.14 -1.71
CA THR A 202 -5.12 4.30 -0.92
C THR A 202 -5.10 5.58 -1.73
N ALA A 203 -5.38 6.68 -1.04
CA ALA A 203 -5.21 8.04 -1.55
C ALA A 203 -4.34 8.82 -0.58
N GLY A 204 -3.33 9.53 -1.10
CA GLY A 204 -2.37 10.28 -0.30
C GLY A 204 -2.00 11.62 -0.89
N LEU A 205 -1.45 12.49 -0.05
CA LEU A 205 -0.92 13.80 -0.43
C LEU A 205 0.60 13.70 -0.56
N VAL A 206 1.14 13.94 -1.74
CA VAL A 206 2.59 13.95 -2.00
C VAL A 206 3.16 15.31 -1.67
N ILE A 207 4.16 15.36 -0.79
CA ILE A 207 4.89 16.55 -0.40
C ILE A 207 6.37 16.30 -0.72
N GLY A 208 6.90 17.01 -1.71
CA GLY A 208 8.27 16.88 -2.19
C GLY A 208 9.19 17.99 -1.67
N PHE A 209 10.47 17.65 -1.45
CA PHE A 209 11.51 18.54 -0.93
C PHE A 209 12.77 18.53 -1.81
#